data_0485cfd8435fc5e1baea3bbd4cd2582d
#
_entry.id   0485cfd8435fc5e1baea3bbd4cd2582d
#
_cell.length_a   1.000
_cell.length_b   1.000
_cell.length_c   1.000
_cell.angle_alpha   90.00
_cell.angle_beta   90.00
_cell.angle_gamma   90.00
#
_symmetry.space_group_name_H-M   'P 1'
#
loop_
_entity.id
_entity.type
_entity.pdbx_description
1 polymer ?
#
loop_
_entity_poly.entity_id
_entity_poly.type
_entity_poly.pdbx_seq_one_letter_code
_entity_poly.pdbx_strand_id
1 'polypeptide(L)'
;MQELKRMVKTRKEMAEQAINKYLNEPIKNITQAYYDEFVKENAESSAQVGLKTIVIRREIGRCCDWCASLAGEYEYGEQPADFFRRHDYCKCIVLFKNMKGRYTDVWSKKEFESEKAARIERINELGNEKASEISRLKRIARSQDKLYIDTLAIHKKYKVEGTILPDKKSYLINGKRYELDGIQNRLEYSNDELETAKAIIKAIGGDIQMMPKINRPKEIRVADYFRNGKCRIDKKEPKGGGKNTISNNLGYAKDQAEYVALEIRSCKLNKKEIYSKLEEAFRSSHLNFIKGVIVLENDEVINIFERV
;
A
#
# COMPACT_ATOMS: atom_id res chain seq x y z
N MET A 1 -33.55 -18.32 -10.92
CA MET A 1 -32.59 -18.05 -9.82
C MET A 1 -31.28 -17.40 -10.27
N GLN A 2 -30.67 -17.84 -11.37
CA GLN A 2 -29.42 -17.21 -11.90
C GLN A 2 -29.63 -15.78 -12.38
N GLU A 3 -30.74 -15.50 -13.07
CA GLU A 3 -31.09 -14.17 -13.59
C GLU A 3 -31.34 -13.15 -12.46
N LEU A 4 -32.02 -13.57 -11.40
CA LEU A 4 -32.22 -12.72 -10.22
C LEU A 4 -30.90 -12.36 -9.52
N LYS A 5 -29.95 -13.31 -9.41
CA LYS A 5 -28.61 -13.07 -8.88
C LYS A 5 -27.81 -12.11 -9.76
N ARG A 6 -27.97 -12.18 -11.10
CA ARG A 6 -27.32 -11.28 -12.04
C ARG A 6 -27.88 -9.86 -11.91
N MET A 7 -29.20 -9.70 -11.81
CA MET A 7 -29.86 -8.40 -11.62
C MET A 7 -29.47 -7.74 -10.28
N VAL A 8 -29.40 -8.51 -9.20
CA VAL A 8 -28.98 -8.01 -7.88
C VAL A 8 -27.52 -7.55 -7.93
N LYS A 9 -26.63 -8.32 -8.59
CA LYS A 9 -25.23 -7.95 -8.78
C LYS A 9 -25.09 -6.65 -9.58
N THR A 10 -25.82 -6.50 -10.68
CA THR A 10 -25.79 -5.30 -11.52
C THR A 10 -26.29 -4.06 -10.77
N ARG A 11 -27.38 -4.18 -9.98
CA ARG A 11 -27.88 -3.07 -9.14
C ARG A 11 -26.88 -2.65 -8.08
N LYS A 12 -26.19 -3.60 -7.47
CA LYS A 12 -25.14 -3.31 -6.47
C LYS A 12 -23.96 -2.57 -7.12
N GLU A 13 -23.50 -3.03 -8.26
CA GLU A 13 -22.42 -2.39 -9.02
C GLU A 13 -22.81 -0.96 -9.45
N MET A 14 -24.03 -0.74 -9.90
CA MET A 14 -24.54 0.59 -10.23
C MET A 14 -24.62 1.50 -8.98
N ALA A 15 -25.07 0.98 -7.85
CA ALA A 15 -25.12 1.74 -6.61
C ALA A 15 -23.71 2.11 -6.11
N GLU A 16 -22.74 1.20 -6.19
CA GLU A 16 -21.35 1.46 -5.85
C GLU A 16 -20.71 2.51 -6.77
N GLN A 17 -21.00 2.44 -8.07
CA GLN A 17 -20.56 3.45 -9.04
C GLN A 17 -21.18 4.82 -8.76
N ALA A 18 -22.46 4.88 -8.42
CA ALA A 18 -23.15 6.11 -8.08
C ALA A 18 -22.57 6.74 -6.79
N ILE A 19 -22.36 5.94 -5.74
CA ILE A 19 -21.74 6.41 -4.50
C ILE A 19 -20.33 6.95 -4.78
N ASN A 20 -19.57 6.25 -5.60
CA ASN A 20 -18.21 6.69 -5.91
C ASN A 20 -18.21 8.00 -6.69
N LYS A 21 -19.07 8.12 -7.72
CA LYS A 21 -19.15 9.29 -8.59
C LYS A 21 -19.72 10.52 -7.87
N TYR A 22 -20.78 10.35 -7.08
CA TYR A 22 -21.54 11.49 -6.55
C TYR A 22 -21.20 11.84 -5.09
N LEU A 23 -20.44 10.99 -4.40
CA LEU A 23 -20.08 11.24 -3.00
C LEU A 23 -18.57 11.20 -2.79
N ASN A 24 -17.92 10.05 -3.08
CA ASN A 24 -16.51 9.86 -2.75
C ASN A 24 -15.58 10.78 -3.55
N GLU A 25 -15.73 10.87 -4.87
CA GLU A 25 -14.83 11.67 -5.71
C GLU A 25 -14.98 13.19 -5.47
N PRO A 26 -16.18 13.75 -5.30
CA PRO A 26 -16.32 15.15 -4.89
C PRO A 26 -15.66 15.46 -3.55
N ILE A 27 -15.83 14.59 -2.53
CA ILE A 27 -15.19 14.77 -1.21
C ILE A 27 -13.66 14.79 -1.35
N LYS A 28 -13.09 13.85 -2.10
CA LYS A 28 -11.64 13.83 -2.37
C LYS A 28 -11.15 15.10 -3.03
N ASN A 29 -11.87 15.53 -4.06
CA ASN A 29 -11.51 16.74 -4.81
C ASN A 29 -11.53 17.98 -3.93
N ILE A 30 -12.57 18.11 -3.09
CA ILE A 30 -12.69 19.19 -2.12
C ILE A 30 -11.53 19.16 -1.11
N THR A 31 -11.24 18.00 -0.53
CA THR A 31 -10.15 17.87 0.46
C THR A 31 -8.80 18.26 -0.15
N GLN A 32 -8.54 17.85 -1.37
CA GLN A 32 -7.31 18.23 -2.06
C GLN A 32 -7.29 19.73 -2.42
N ALA A 33 -8.43 20.29 -2.83
CA ALA A 33 -8.54 21.72 -3.12
C ALA A 33 -8.27 22.57 -1.86
N TYR A 34 -8.76 22.14 -0.70
CA TYR A 34 -8.42 22.80 0.57
C TYR A 34 -6.93 22.77 0.87
N TYR A 35 -6.27 21.65 0.64
CA TYR A 35 -4.82 21.57 0.84
C TYR A 35 -4.07 22.47 -0.13
N ASP A 36 -4.47 22.51 -1.38
CA ASP A 36 -3.85 23.37 -2.39
C ASP A 36 -4.04 24.86 -2.04
N GLU A 37 -5.21 25.23 -1.53
CA GLU A 37 -5.44 26.59 -1.02
C GLU A 37 -4.56 26.88 0.19
N PHE A 38 -4.34 25.92 1.08
CA PHE A 38 -3.42 26.06 2.21
C PHE A 38 -1.96 26.28 1.74
N VAL A 39 -1.54 25.59 0.66
CA VAL A 39 -0.23 25.84 0.03
C VAL A 39 -0.17 27.26 -0.50
N LYS A 40 -1.21 27.70 -1.20
CA LYS A 40 -1.31 29.05 -1.77
C LYS A 40 -1.19 30.13 -0.68
N GLU A 41 -1.99 30.03 0.37
CA GLU A 41 -1.98 30.98 1.51
C GLU A 41 -0.60 31.05 2.20
N ASN A 42 0.07 29.89 2.40
CA ASN A 42 1.41 29.87 2.98
C ASN A 42 2.45 30.51 2.04
N ALA A 43 2.35 30.28 0.74
CA ALA A 43 3.23 30.88 -0.25
C ALA A 43 3.01 32.37 -0.37
N GLU A 44 1.76 32.81 -0.37
CA GLU A 44 1.37 34.22 -0.41
C GLU A 44 1.85 34.99 0.82
N SER A 45 1.61 34.42 2.02
CA SER A 45 2.09 35.03 3.27
C SER A 45 3.61 35.15 3.30
N SER A 46 4.32 34.16 2.76
CA SER A 46 5.78 34.22 2.64
C SER A 46 6.24 35.33 1.65
N ALA A 47 5.56 35.42 0.52
CA ALA A 47 5.86 36.46 -0.50
C ALA A 47 5.60 37.85 0.02
N GLN A 48 4.54 38.10 0.79
CA GLN A 48 4.21 39.38 1.41
C GLN A 48 5.32 39.92 2.33
N VAL A 49 6.07 39.02 2.97
CA VAL A 49 7.23 39.39 3.81
C VAL A 49 8.56 39.27 3.07
N GLY A 50 8.53 39.19 1.74
CA GLY A 50 9.72 39.18 0.88
C GLY A 50 10.49 37.85 0.86
N LEU A 51 9.89 36.74 1.32
CA LEU A 51 10.52 35.45 1.30
C LEU A 51 10.20 34.71 -0.02
N LYS A 52 11.24 34.27 -0.70
CA LYS A 52 11.09 33.46 -1.90
C LYS A 52 10.66 32.03 -1.54
N THR A 53 9.54 31.57 -2.09
CA THR A 53 9.01 30.25 -1.94
C THR A 53 8.69 29.63 -3.30
N ILE A 54 8.68 28.32 -3.37
CA ILE A 54 8.45 27.59 -4.62
C ILE A 54 7.21 26.72 -4.44
N VAL A 55 6.31 26.79 -5.42
CA VAL A 55 5.14 25.94 -5.53
C VAL A 55 5.35 24.96 -6.68
N ILE A 56 4.98 23.71 -6.47
CA ILE A 56 5.28 22.62 -7.38
C ILE A 56 4.01 21.81 -7.60
N ARG A 57 3.61 21.65 -8.88
CA ARG A 57 2.50 20.76 -9.24
C ARG A 57 3.04 19.54 -9.96
N ARG A 58 2.68 18.35 -9.48
CA ARG A 58 3.08 17.07 -10.06
C ARG A 58 1.86 16.23 -10.42
N GLU A 59 1.97 15.60 -11.56
CA GLU A 59 1.01 14.61 -12.01
C GLU A 59 1.16 13.31 -11.23
N ILE A 60 0.02 12.65 -10.96
CA ILE A 60 -0.01 11.29 -10.40
C ILE A 60 -0.82 10.40 -11.34
N GLY A 61 -0.16 9.44 -11.95
CA GLY A 61 -0.77 8.53 -12.91
C GLY A 61 -1.06 9.18 -14.27
N ARG A 62 -2.11 8.73 -14.95
CA ARG A 62 -2.55 9.35 -16.21
C ARG A 62 -3.22 10.68 -15.93
N CYS A 63 -2.66 11.71 -16.47
CA CYS A 63 -3.12 13.07 -16.36
C CYS A 63 -3.79 13.53 -17.67
N CYS A 64 -4.71 14.49 -17.61
CA CYS A 64 -5.23 15.15 -18.80
C CYS A 64 -4.32 16.27 -19.26
N ASP A 65 -4.43 16.68 -20.51
CA ASP A 65 -3.57 17.71 -21.11
C ASP A 65 -3.62 19.05 -20.35
N TRP A 66 -4.79 19.39 -19.79
CA TRP A 66 -4.92 20.59 -18.97
C TRP A 66 -4.10 20.50 -17.67
N CYS A 67 -4.14 19.36 -16.97
CA CYS A 67 -3.29 19.16 -15.80
C CYS A 67 -1.79 19.15 -16.18
N ALA A 68 -1.44 18.53 -17.31
CA ALA A 68 -0.07 18.51 -17.83
C ALA A 68 0.46 19.91 -18.12
N SER A 69 -0.39 20.81 -18.66
CA SER A 69 0.00 22.19 -18.93
C SER A 69 0.25 23.04 -17.67
N LEU A 70 -0.28 22.62 -16.51
CA LEU A 70 -0.08 23.29 -15.23
C LEU A 70 1.02 22.66 -14.38
N ALA A 71 1.52 21.48 -14.77
CA ALA A 71 2.59 20.78 -14.04
C ALA A 71 3.91 21.54 -14.18
N GLY A 72 4.63 21.68 -13.08
CA GLY A 72 5.90 22.41 -13.05
C GLY A 72 6.32 22.82 -11.66
N GLU A 73 7.45 23.48 -11.60
CA GLU A 73 8.02 24.12 -10.41
C GLU A 73 8.14 25.64 -10.71
N TYR A 74 7.54 26.45 -9.86
CA TYR A 74 7.43 27.89 -10.05
C TYR A 74 7.80 28.64 -8.77
N GLU A 75 8.50 29.76 -8.89
CA GLU A 75 8.54 30.76 -7.81
C GLU A 75 7.12 31.32 -7.62
N TYR A 76 6.66 31.45 -6.39
CA TYR A 76 5.31 31.94 -6.14
C TYR A 76 5.11 33.34 -6.72
N GLY A 77 4.07 33.50 -7.52
CA GLY A 77 3.79 34.69 -8.35
C GLY A 77 4.06 34.48 -9.85
N GLU A 78 4.88 33.47 -10.22
CA GLU A 78 5.20 33.14 -11.61
C GLU A 78 4.43 31.92 -12.15
N GLN A 79 3.67 31.24 -11.29
CA GLN A 79 2.88 30.09 -11.69
C GLN A 79 1.69 30.50 -12.58
N PRO A 80 1.21 29.61 -13.47
CA PRO A 80 -0.02 29.82 -14.24
C PRO A 80 -1.21 30.20 -13.36
N ALA A 81 -2.11 31.05 -13.85
CA ALA A 81 -3.28 31.53 -13.09
C ALA A 81 -4.14 30.39 -12.50
N ASP A 82 -4.28 29.29 -13.24
CA ASP A 82 -5.08 28.13 -12.84
C ASP A 82 -4.28 27.07 -12.07
N PHE A 83 -3.04 27.37 -11.64
CA PHE A 83 -2.13 26.43 -11.00
C PHE A 83 -2.74 25.66 -9.81
N PHE A 84 -3.53 26.33 -8.98
CA PHE A 84 -4.18 25.74 -7.79
C PHE A 84 -5.59 25.19 -8.09
N ARG A 85 -6.13 25.41 -9.30
CA ARG A 85 -7.46 24.90 -9.65
C ARG A 85 -7.43 23.41 -9.93
N ARG A 86 -8.56 22.77 -9.65
CA ARG A 86 -8.81 21.33 -9.90
C ARG A 86 -10.04 21.13 -10.77
N HIS A 87 -10.01 20.09 -11.59
CA HIS A 87 -11.18 19.54 -12.26
C HIS A 87 -11.65 18.26 -11.54
N ASP A 88 -12.82 17.76 -11.92
CA ASP A 88 -13.32 16.49 -11.40
C ASP A 88 -12.31 15.36 -11.67
N TYR A 89 -12.13 14.49 -10.68
CA TYR A 89 -11.20 13.35 -10.73
C TYR A 89 -9.70 13.73 -10.86
N CYS A 90 -9.34 14.96 -10.57
CA CYS A 90 -7.95 15.39 -10.59
C CYS A 90 -7.11 14.64 -9.53
N LYS A 91 -5.97 14.06 -9.98
CA LYS A 91 -5.05 13.32 -9.11
C LYS A 91 -3.71 14.04 -8.89
N CYS A 92 -3.55 15.24 -9.44
CA CYS A 92 -2.34 16.02 -9.25
C CYS A 92 -2.14 16.36 -7.77
N ILE A 93 -0.88 16.49 -7.36
CA ILE A 93 -0.52 17.01 -6.04
C ILE A 93 0.19 18.33 -6.17
N VAL A 94 -0.04 19.20 -5.19
CA VAL A 94 0.71 20.44 -5.03
C VAL A 94 1.66 20.28 -3.84
N LEU A 95 2.91 20.69 -4.02
CA LEU A 95 3.96 20.68 -3.02
C LEU A 95 4.47 22.10 -2.80
N PHE A 96 5.08 22.31 -1.65
CA PHE A 96 5.62 23.59 -1.24
C PHE A 96 7.08 23.45 -0.81
N LYS A 97 7.96 24.34 -1.31
CA LYS A 97 9.31 24.52 -0.79
C LYS A 97 9.38 25.85 -0.06
N ASN A 98 9.87 25.82 1.15
CA ASN A 98 10.13 27.01 1.95
C ASN A 98 11.37 27.78 1.45
N MET A 99 11.61 28.96 2.04
CA MET A 99 12.76 29.82 1.74
C MET A 99 14.14 29.12 1.86
N LYS A 100 14.24 28.04 2.63
CA LYS A 100 15.47 27.23 2.76
C LYS A 100 15.60 26.20 1.63
N GLY A 101 14.70 26.19 0.66
CA GLY A 101 14.64 25.22 -0.43
C GLY A 101 14.20 23.81 -0.01
N ARG A 102 13.68 23.64 1.22
CA ARG A 102 13.19 22.37 1.71
C ARG A 102 11.71 22.18 1.39
N TYR A 103 11.36 20.99 0.96
CA TYR A 103 9.96 20.61 0.80
C TYR A 103 9.29 20.60 2.16
N THR A 104 8.16 21.28 2.29
CA THR A 104 7.46 21.42 3.56
C THR A 104 6.01 21.02 3.37
N ASP A 105 5.51 20.16 4.22
CA ASP A 105 4.08 19.94 4.35
C ASP A 105 3.46 21.12 5.10
N VAL A 106 2.64 21.90 4.42
CA VAL A 106 2.08 23.16 4.94
C VAL A 106 1.15 22.95 6.13
N TRP A 107 0.58 21.75 6.28
CA TRP A 107 -0.31 21.39 7.37
C TRP A 107 0.46 20.93 8.61
N SER A 108 1.27 19.88 8.50
CA SER A 108 2.01 19.31 9.63
C SER A 108 3.30 20.04 9.94
N LYS A 109 3.73 20.97 9.06
CA LYS A 109 5.01 21.71 9.14
C LYS A 109 6.25 20.81 9.07
N LYS A 110 6.10 19.55 8.65
CA LYS A 110 7.23 18.64 8.42
C LYS A 110 8.06 19.11 7.22
N GLU A 111 9.37 19.07 7.36
CA GLU A 111 10.32 19.38 6.30
C GLU A 111 10.93 18.08 5.72
N PHE A 112 11.18 18.09 4.42
CA PHE A 112 11.77 16.97 3.67
C PHE A 112 12.93 17.47 2.82
N GLU A 113 13.99 16.70 2.74
CA GLU A 113 15.17 17.08 1.96
C GLU A 113 15.03 16.78 0.46
N SER A 114 14.05 15.99 0.05
CA SER A 114 13.84 15.63 -1.34
C SER A 114 12.37 15.68 -1.74
N GLU A 115 12.12 16.00 -3.02
CA GLU A 115 10.80 15.91 -3.63
C GLU A 115 10.17 14.52 -3.47
N LYS A 116 11.01 13.47 -3.61
CA LYS A 116 10.55 12.09 -3.45
C LYS A 116 9.97 11.84 -2.06
N ALA A 117 10.63 12.31 -1.01
CA ALA A 117 10.16 12.16 0.36
C ALA A 117 8.85 12.93 0.60
N ALA A 118 8.75 14.17 0.13
CA ALA A 118 7.54 14.98 0.22
C ALA A 118 6.38 14.37 -0.56
N ARG A 119 6.63 13.87 -1.78
CA ARG A 119 5.62 13.15 -2.58
C ARG A 119 5.13 11.88 -1.90
N ILE A 120 6.03 11.10 -1.29
CA ILE A 120 5.67 9.89 -0.56
C ILE A 120 4.77 10.23 0.63
N GLU A 121 5.10 11.28 1.39
CA GLU A 121 4.24 11.72 2.50
C GLU A 121 2.86 12.16 1.99
N ARG A 122 2.81 12.96 0.94
CA ARG A 122 1.55 13.40 0.34
C ARG A 122 0.72 12.25 -0.22
N ILE A 123 1.36 11.27 -0.85
CA ILE A 123 0.71 10.04 -1.31
C ILE A 123 0.23 9.20 -0.12
N ASN A 124 0.98 9.19 1.00
CA ASN A 124 0.56 8.51 2.22
C ASN A 124 -0.66 9.18 2.86
N GLU A 125 -0.77 10.50 2.81
CA GLU A 125 -1.97 11.21 3.25
C GLU A 125 -3.19 10.87 2.37
N LEU A 126 -3.01 10.80 1.05
CA LEU A 126 -4.00 10.25 0.12
C LEU A 126 -4.23 8.74 0.35
N GLY A 127 -3.23 8.03 0.84
CA GLY A 127 -3.28 6.61 1.25
C GLY A 127 -4.16 6.36 2.48
N ASN A 128 -4.49 7.40 3.26
CA ASN A 128 -5.51 7.32 4.30
C ASN A 128 -6.90 6.97 3.73
N GLU A 129 -7.14 7.27 2.45
CA GLU A 129 -8.36 6.83 1.75
C GLU A 129 -8.42 5.31 1.61
N LYS A 130 -7.31 4.66 1.25
CA LYS A 130 -7.20 3.20 1.19
C LYS A 130 -7.47 2.58 2.56
N ALA A 131 -6.83 3.12 3.61
CA ALA A 131 -7.01 2.66 4.98
C ALA A 131 -8.46 2.89 5.46
N SER A 132 -9.07 4.01 5.11
CA SER A 132 -10.46 4.33 5.40
C SER A 132 -11.43 3.38 4.70
N GLU A 133 -11.21 3.06 3.42
CA GLU A 133 -12.04 2.11 2.67
C GLU A 133 -11.93 0.70 3.24
N ILE A 134 -10.73 0.25 3.57
CA ILE A 134 -10.50 -1.03 4.26
C ILE A 134 -11.19 -1.04 5.63
N SER A 135 -11.06 0.02 6.41
CA SER A 135 -11.68 0.15 7.74
C SER A 135 -13.21 0.11 7.65
N ARG A 136 -13.80 0.77 6.64
CA ARG A 136 -15.23 0.72 6.35
C ARG A 136 -15.69 -0.70 6.03
N LEU A 137 -14.95 -1.42 5.17
CA LEU A 137 -15.28 -2.81 4.83
C LEU A 137 -15.16 -3.74 6.04
N LYS A 138 -14.13 -3.57 6.87
CA LYS A 138 -13.98 -4.32 8.13
C LYS A 138 -15.16 -4.09 9.07
N ARG A 139 -15.64 -2.85 9.20
CA ARG A 139 -16.83 -2.53 10.01
C ARG A 139 -18.09 -3.24 9.49
N ILE A 140 -18.30 -3.23 8.17
CA ILE A 140 -19.43 -3.93 7.55
C ILE A 140 -19.29 -5.45 7.74
N ALA A 141 -18.11 -5.98 7.58
CA ALA A 141 -17.85 -7.41 7.75
C ALA A 141 -18.11 -7.86 9.21
N ARG A 142 -17.71 -7.05 10.20
CA ARG A 142 -18.03 -7.30 11.62
C ARG A 142 -19.52 -7.36 11.89
N SER A 143 -20.32 -6.48 11.29
CA SER A 143 -21.79 -6.53 11.44
C SER A 143 -22.42 -7.75 10.75
N GLN A 144 -21.67 -8.49 9.95
CA GLN A 144 -22.08 -9.71 9.24
C GLN A 144 -21.37 -10.96 9.77
N ASP A 145 -20.73 -10.89 10.95
CA ASP A 145 -19.94 -11.95 11.56
C ASP A 145 -18.87 -12.57 10.65
N LYS A 146 -18.35 -11.78 9.71
CA LYS A 146 -17.24 -12.17 8.84
C LYS A 146 -15.92 -11.97 9.55
N LEU A 147 -14.98 -12.89 9.32
CA LEU A 147 -13.66 -12.89 9.96
C LEU A 147 -12.58 -12.24 9.10
N TYR A 148 -12.84 -12.09 7.81
CA TYR A 148 -11.92 -11.47 6.87
C TYR A 148 -12.69 -10.76 5.75
N ILE A 149 -11.97 -9.87 5.07
CA ILE A 149 -12.42 -9.18 3.87
C ILE A 149 -11.44 -9.40 2.72
N ASP A 150 -11.95 -9.42 1.50
CA ASP A 150 -11.13 -9.38 0.29
C ASP A 150 -10.76 -7.92 -0.04
N THR A 151 -9.48 -7.65 -0.10
CA THR A 151 -8.96 -6.29 -0.29
C THR A 151 -8.18 -6.11 -1.59
N LEU A 152 -8.05 -7.15 -2.43
CA LEU A 152 -7.25 -7.07 -3.66
C LEU A 152 -7.69 -5.94 -4.58
N ALA A 153 -9.01 -5.77 -4.77
CA ALA A 153 -9.54 -4.70 -5.61
C ALA A 153 -9.18 -3.30 -5.08
N ILE A 154 -9.21 -3.12 -3.75
CA ILE A 154 -8.82 -1.86 -3.10
C ILE A 154 -7.33 -1.63 -3.24
N HIS A 155 -6.52 -2.66 -3.03
CA HIS A 155 -5.07 -2.56 -3.21
C HIS A 155 -4.69 -2.21 -4.65
N LYS A 156 -5.39 -2.78 -5.66
CA LYS A 156 -5.21 -2.43 -7.08
C LYS A 156 -5.64 -0.99 -7.38
N LYS A 157 -6.77 -0.54 -6.83
CA LYS A 157 -7.30 0.83 -7.00
C LYS A 157 -6.33 1.90 -6.50
N TYR A 158 -5.72 1.66 -5.34
CA TYR A 158 -4.74 2.56 -4.71
C TYR A 158 -3.30 2.08 -4.90
N LYS A 159 -3.03 1.41 -6.01
CA LYS A 159 -1.69 0.93 -6.32
C LYS A 159 -0.76 2.12 -6.59
N VAL A 160 0.37 2.12 -5.90
CA VAL A 160 1.50 3.01 -6.19
C VAL A 160 2.56 2.21 -6.93
N GLU A 161 3.34 2.84 -7.79
CA GLU A 161 4.53 2.22 -8.36
C GLU A 161 5.46 1.76 -7.24
N GLY A 162 6.13 0.64 -7.47
CA GLY A 162 7.05 0.07 -6.50
C GLY A 162 8.14 -0.70 -7.20
N THR A 163 9.21 -0.96 -6.47
CA THR A 163 10.38 -1.68 -6.95
C THR A 163 10.96 -2.56 -5.86
N ILE A 164 11.85 -3.47 -6.26
CA ILE A 164 12.69 -4.17 -5.31
C ILE A 164 13.82 -3.23 -4.91
N LEU A 165 13.96 -3.00 -3.60
CA LEU A 165 14.98 -2.12 -3.07
C LEU A 165 16.35 -2.78 -3.18
N PRO A 166 17.42 -1.98 -3.38
CA PRO A 166 18.77 -2.49 -3.42
C PRO A 166 19.16 -3.22 -2.12
N ASP A 167 20.01 -4.22 -2.27
CA ASP A 167 20.58 -4.94 -1.16
C ASP A 167 21.40 -4.01 -0.25
N LYS A 168 21.34 -4.26 1.05
CA LYS A 168 21.98 -3.45 2.07
C LYS A 168 23.08 -4.25 2.77
N LYS A 169 24.08 -3.56 3.30
CA LYS A 169 25.12 -4.16 4.13
C LYS A 169 24.65 -4.45 5.56
N SER A 170 23.60 -3.76 6.02
CA SER A 170 23.00 -3.97 7.34
C SER A 170 21.51 -3.79 7.32
N TYR A 171 20.81 -4.49 8.21
CA TYR A 171 19.36 -4.50 8.33
C TYR A 171 18.93 -4.23 9.77
N LEU A 172 17.82 -3.50 9.92
CA LEU A 172 17.15 -3.29 11.19
C LEU A 172 16.05 -4.33 11.35
N ILE A 173 16.19 -5.24 12.32
CA ILE A 173 15.23 -6.32 12.58
C ILE A 173 14.85 -6.23 14.05
N ASN A 174 13.57 -6.08 14.34
CA ASN A 174 13.03 -5.93 15.70
C ASN A 174 13.77 -4.84 16.52
N GLY A 175 14.10 -3.70 15.87
CA GLY A 175 14.77 -2.57 16.51
C GLY A 175 16.29 -2.73 16.68
N LYS A 176 16.87 -3.88 16.33
CA LYS A 176 18.31 -4.14 16.42
C LYS A 176 18.95 -4.19 15.03
N ARG A 177 20.12 -3.59 14.89
CA ARG A 177 20.90 -3.60 13.64
C ARG A 177 21.75 -4.87 13.56
N TYR A 178 21.68 -5.51 12.39
CA TYR A 178 22.47 -6.69 12.03
C TYR A 178 23.25 -6.38 10.76
N GLU A 179 24.58 -6.53 10.84
CA GLU A 179 25.47 -6.43 9.70
C GLU A 179 25.56 -7.79 9.00
N LEU A 180 25.69 -7.76 7.69
CA LEU A 180 25.89 -8.97 6.90
C LEU A 180 27.38 -9.25 6.82
N ASP A 181 27.78 -10.42 7.28
CA ASP A 181 29.16 -10.93 7.22
C ASP A 181 29.40 -11.88 6.03
N GLY A 182 28.34 -12.18 5.29
CA GLY A 182 28.37 -13.09 4.14
C GLY A 182 28.51 -14.57 4.51
N ILE A 183 28.60 -14.90 5.78
CA ILE A 183 28.81 -16.27 6.30
C ILE A 183 27.64 -16.68 7.19
N GLN A 184 27.47 -16.00 8.31
CA GLN A 184 26.43 -16.31 9.30
C GLN A 184 25.16 -15.45 9.08
N ASN A 185 25.38 -14.17 8.78
CA ASN A 185 24.31 -13.24 8.47
C ASN A 185 24.45 -12.85 7.00
N ARG A 186 23.56 -13.34 6.15
CA ARG A 186 23.68 -13.17 4.71
C ARG A 186 22.35 -12.88 4.04
N LEU A 187 22.41 -12.12 2.97
CA LEU A 187 21.27 -11.94 2.10
C LEU A 187 21.30 -13.07 1.04
N GLU A 188 20.37 -13.98 1.19
CA GLU A 188 20.24 -15.14 0.32
C GLU A 188 18.76 -15.38 0.06
N TYR A 189 18.33 -15.21 -1.16
CA TYR A 189 16.97 -15.48 -1.61
C TYR A 189 16.99 -16.23 -2.92
N SER A 190 16.01 -17.09 -3.12
CA SER A 190 15.83 -17.86 -4.34
C SER A 190 15.20 -17.01 -5.47
N ASN A 191 15.32 -17.47 -6.70
CA ASN A 191 14.59 -16.87 -7.83
C ASN A 191 13.08 -16.91 -7.59
N ASP A 192 12.57 -17.94 -6.95
CA ASP A 192 11.16 -18.11 -6.62
C ASP A 192 10.67 -17.06 -5.58
N GLU A 193 11.49 -16.73 -4.59
CA GLU A 193 11.21 -15.63 -3.66
C GLU A 193 11.23 -14.28 -4.40
N LEU A 194 12.15 -14.10 -5.35
CA LEU A 194 12.24 -12.89 -6.16
C LEU A 194 11.02 -12.72 -7.06
N GLU A 195 10.55 -13.77 -7.73
CA GLU A 195 9.34 -13.72 -8.57
C GLU A 195 8.08 -13.45 -7.74
N THR A 196 7.98 -14.01 -6.53
CA THR A 196 6.90 -13.67 -5.59
C THR A 196 6.91 -12.17 -5.21
N ALA A 197 8.08 -11.59 -4.94
CA ALA A 197 8.20 -10.15 -4.66
C ALA A 197 7.73 -9.30 -5.86
N LYS A 198 8.15 -9.66 -7.08
CA LYS A 198 7.72 -9.01 -8.33
C LYS A 198 6.21 -9.14 -8.53
N ALA A 199 5.64 -10.31 -8.27
CA ALA A 199 4.19 -10.55 -8.37
C ALA A 199 3.40 -9.63 -7.42
N ILE A 200 3.85 -9.48 -6.18
CA ILE A 200 3.24 -8.60 -5.20
C ILE A 200 3.33 -7.14 -5.69
N ILE A 201 4.50 -6.68 -6.14
CA ILE A 201 4.67 -5.32 -6.69
C ILE A 201 3.76 -5.12 -7.91
N LYS A 202 3.73 -6.08 -8.84
CA LYS A 202 2.88 -6.04 -10.03
C LYS A 202 1.40 -5.90 -9.66
N ALA A 203 0.93 -6.61 -8.65
CA ALA A 203 -0.47 -6.61 -8.26
C ALA A 203 -0.88 -5.39 -7.46
N ILE A 204 -0.11 -5.01 -6.42
CA ILE A 204 -0.52 -4.03 -5.42
C ILE A 204 0.46 -2.87 -5.20
N GLY A 205 1.59 -2.88 -5.90
CA GLY A 205 2.63 -1.84 -5.85
C GLY A 205 3.36 -1.78 -4.50
N GLY A 206 4.14 -0.72 -4.35
CA GLY A 206 4.96 -0.47 -3.17
C GLY A 206 6.34 -1.13 -3.26
N ASP A 207 7.29 -0.55 -2.54
CA ASP A 207 8.67 -1.03 -2.52
C ASP A 207 8.82 -2.27 -1.63
N ILE A 208 9.57 -3.25 -2.09
CA ILE A 208 9.90 -4.46 -1.33
C ILE A 208 11.40 -4.54 -1.11
N GLN A 209 11.79 -4.67 0.14
CA GLN A 209 13.15 -5.05 0.54
C GLN A 209 13.19 -6.56 0.75
N MET A 210 14.10 -7.25 0.05
CA MET A 210 14.42 -8.64 0.37
C MET A 210 15.14 -8.68 1.72
N MET A 211 14.77 -9.63 2.58
CA MET A 211 15.27 -9.67 3.95
C MET A 211 16.34 -10.76 4.14
N PRO A 212 17.33 -10.53 5.01
CA PRO A 212 18.44 -11.45 5.20
C PRO A 212 18.07 -12.64 6.10
N LYS A 213 18.85 -13.71 5.98
CA LYS A 213 18.88 -14.81 6.95
C LYS A 213 19.89 -14.47 8.06
N ILE A 214 19.41 -14.39 9.30
CA ILE A 214 20.22 -14.09 10.48
C ILE A 214 20.44 -15.36 11.28
N ASN A 215 21.64 -15.90 11.21
CA ASN A 215 22.03 -17.11 11.94
C ASN A 215 22.81 -16.81 13.23
N ARG A 216 23.29 -15.57 13.39
CA ARG A 216 23.88 -15.08 14.64
C ARG A 216 23.32 -13.73 15.04
N PRO A 217 22.78 -13.60 16.27
CA PRO A 217 22.53 -14.69 17.24
C PRO A 217 21.53 -15.72 16.70
N LYS A 218 21.55 -16.92 17.21
CA LYS A 218 20.59 -17.99 16.86
C LYS A 218 19.16 -17.53 17.18
N GLU A 219 18.18 -18.13 16.50
CA GLU A 219 16.74 -17.96 16.76
C GLU A 219 16.14 -16.62 16.32
N ILE A 220 16.88 -15.80 15.59
CA ILE A 220 16.29 -14.60 14.98
C ILE A 220 15.48 -15.03 13.73
N ARG A 221 14.18 -15.02 13.88
CA ARG A 221 13.25 -15.27 12.76
C ARG A 221 13.04 -13.99 11.99
N VAL A 222 13.22 -14.04 10.68
CA VAL A 222 13.10 -12.89 9.78
C VAL A 222 12.12 -13.24 8.67
N ALA A 223 11.21 -12.34 8.35
CA ALA A 223 10.34 -12.48 7.20
C ALA A 223 11.14 -12.43 5.89
N ASP A 224 10.64 -13.01 4.83
CA ASP A 224 11.31 -12.97 3.52
C ASP A 224 11.28 -11.56 2.90
N TYR A 225 10.22 -10.77 3.18
CA TYR A 225 10.03 -9.45 2.60
C TYR A 225 9.62 -8.40 3.62
N PHE A 226 10.10 -7.17 3.39
CA PHE A 226 9.68 -6.00 4.13
C PHE A 226 9.13 -4.94 3.16
N ARG A 227 7.82 -4.78 3.12
CA ARG A 227 7.14 -3.92 2.16
C ARG A 227 6.88 -2.54 2.74
N ASN A 228 7.24 -1.49 1.98
CA ASN A 228 7.06 -0.07 2.32
C ASN A 228 7.64 0.32 3.70
N GLY A 229 8.63 -0.40 4.21
CA GLY A 229 9.20 -0.16 5.53
C GLY A 229 8.24 -0.40 6.71
N LYS A 230 7.12 -1.12 6.50
CA LYS A 230 6.06 -1.29 7.51
C LYS A 230 5.51 -2.71 7.61
N CYS A 231 5.43 -3.43 6.52
CA CYS A 231 4.73 -4.71 6.45
C CYS A 231 5.72 -5.85 6.22
N ARG A 232 5.80 -6.77 7.18
CA ARG A 232 6.59 -8.00 7.08
C ARG A 232 5.73 -9.07 6.43
N ILE A 233 6.26 -9.68 5.38
CA ILE A 233 5.58 -10.73 4.62
C ILE A 233 6.50 -11.94 4.56
N ASP A 234 5.96 -13.10 4.87
CA ASP A 234 6.67 -14.36 4.84
C ASP A 234 6.04 -15.28 3.78
N LYS A 235 6.86 -15.88 2.92
CA LYS A 235 6.38 -16.78 1.85
C LYS A 235 6.17 -18.18 2.38
N LYS A 236 5.05 -18.76 2.01
CA LYS A 236 4.74 -20.17 2.28
C LYS A 236 4.16 -20.84 1.05
N GLU A 237 4.62 -22.06 0.78
CA GLU A 237 4.14 -22.91 -0.32
C GLU A 237 3.65 -24.24 0.23
N PRO A 238 2.34 -24.37 0.54
CA PRO A 238 1.78 -25.61 1.03
C PRO A 238 1.78 -26.67 -0.07
N LYS A 239 2.32 -27.86 0.23
CA LYS A 239 2.38 -29.01 -0.71
C LYS A 239 1.37 -30.11 -0.42
N GLY A 240 0.75 -30.09 0.75
CA GLY A 240 -0.20 -31.11 1.21
C GLY A 240 -1.65 -30.78 0.86
N GLY A 241 -2.55 -31.74 1.14
CA GLY A 241 -4.01 -31.59 1.06
C GLY A 241 -4.72 -31.94 2.38
N GLY A 242 -3.98 -32.06 3.48
CA GLY A 242 -4.54 -32.42 4.78
C GLY A 242 -5.31 -31.29 5.44
N LYS A 243 -6.11 -31.65 6.47
CA LYS A 243 -6.98 -30.72 7.20
C LYS A 243 -6.24 -29.48 7.71
N ASN A 244 -5.03 -29.64 8.21
CA ASN A 244 -4.25 -28.58 8.84
C ASN A 244 -3.19 -27.96 7.93
N THR A 245 -3.18 -28.31 6.64
CA THR A 245 -2.14 -27.84 5.69
C THR A 245 -2.02 -26.31 5.68
N ILE A 246 -3.12 -25.60 5.56
CA ILE A 246 -3.10 -24.12 5.50
C ILE A 246 -2.75 -23.54 6.88
N SER A 247 -3.41 -23.98 7.96
CA SER A 247 -3.17 -23.44 9.30
C SER A 247 -1.73 -23.65 9.77
N ASN A 248 -1.13 -24.82 9.48
CA ASN A 248 0.28 -25.06 9.81
C ASN A 248 1.23 -24.13 9.05
N ASN A 249 1.01 -23.93 7.73
CA ASN A 249 1.82 -23.02 6.95
C ASN A 249 1.71 -21.57 7.44
N LEU A 250 0.52 -21.10 7.81
CA LEU A 250 0.34 -19.81 8.45
C LEU A 250 1.04 -19.74 9.82
N GLY A 251 0.96 -20.80 10.61
CA GLY A 251 1.61 -20.91 11.92
C GLY A 251 3.13 -20.79 11.87
N TYR A 252 3.76 -21.28 10.80
CA TYR A 252 5.22 -21.14 10.62
C TYR A 252 5.70 -19.69 10.44
N ALA A 253 4.82 -18.75 10.10
CA ALA A 253 5.17 -17.33 10.04
C ALA A 253 5.18 -16.64 11.42
N LYS A 254 4.87 -17.36 12.51
CA LYS A 254 4.87 -16.82 13.86
C LYS A 254 6.25 -16.23 14.21
N ASP A 255 6.23 -15.04 14.81
CA ASP A 255 7.40 -14.26 15.19
C ASP A 255 8.26 -13.75 14.00
N GLN A 256 7.83 -13.99 12.75
CA GLN A 256 8.48 -13.52 11.53
C GLN A 256 7.68 -12.41 10.86
N ALA A 257 6.42 -12.66 10.56
CA ALA A 257 5.60 -11.77 9.76
C ALA A 257 4.14 -11.73 10.24
N GLU A 258 3.49 -10.61 9.97
CA GLU A 258 2.05 -10.43 10.14
C GLU A 258 1.24 -10.68 8.86
N TYR A 259 1.91 -10.79 7.70
CA TYR A 259 1.31 -11.18 6.43
C TYR A 259 1.99 -12.44 5.89
N VAL A 260 1.23 -13.29 5.24
CA VAL A 260 1.76 -14.47 4.56
C VAL A 260 1.46 -14.39 3.07
N ALA A 261 2.49 -14.52 2.25
CA ALA A 261 2.38 -14.75 0.81
C ALA A 261 2.25 -16.27 0.60
N LEU A 262 1.02 -16.71 0.36
CA LEU A 262 0.65 -18.12 0.24
C LEU A 262 0.60 -18.53 -1.24
N GLU A 263 1.66 -19.14 -1.75
CA GLU A 263 1.71 -19.68 -3.12
C GLU A 263 1.06 -21.08 -3.16
N ILE A 264 -0.04 -21.20 -3.91
CA ILE A 264 -0.87 -22.40 -3.89
C ILE A 264 -0.65 -23.37 -5.06
N ARG A 265 0.29 -23.09 -5.98
CA ARG A 265 0.54 -23.93 -7.18
C ARG A 265 0.81 -25.40 -6.88
N SER A 266 1.47 -25.69 -5.74
CA SER A 266 1.80 -27.06 -5.31
C SER A 266 0.79 -27.65 -4.30
N CYS A 267 -0.24 -26.88 -3.93
CA CYS A 267 -1.25 -27.31 -2.96
C CYS A 267 -2.21 -28.32 -3.59
N LYS A 268 -2.47 -29.42 -2.88
CA LYS A 268 -3.43 -30.45 -3.34
C LYS A 268 -4.89 -30.09 -3.07
N LEU A 269 -5.16 -29.01 -2.35
CA LEU A 269 -6.50 -28.47 -2.11
C LEU A 269 -6.92 -27.58 -3.28
N ASN A 270 -8.20 -27.62 -3.63
CA ASN A 270 -8.75 -26.65 -4.59
C ASN A 270 -8.95 -25.26 -3.94
N LYS A 271 -9.15 -24.22 -4.74
CA LYS A 271 -9.29 -22.84 -4.24
C LYS A 271 -10.41 -22.67 -3.22
N LYS A 272 -11.55 -23.35 -3.40
CA LYS A 272 -12.69 -23.27 -2.49
C LYS A 272 -12.33 -23.86 -1.12
N GLU A 273 -11.63 -24.99 -1.10
CA GLU A 273 -11.14 -25.60 0.13
C GLU A 273 -10.10 -24.75 0.83
N ILE A 274 -9.17 -24.16 0.07
CA ILE A 274 -8.17 -23.23 0.61
C ILE A 274 -8.85 -22.04 1.29
N TYR A 275 -9.85 -21.42 0.64
CA TYR A 275 -10.56 -20.27 1.22
C TYR A 275 -11.36 -20.64 2.46
N SER A 276 -12.00 -21.81 2.47
CA SER A 276 -12.65 -22.34 3.69
C SER A 276 -11.65 -22.55 4.82
N LYS A 277 -10.47 -23.09 4.52
CA LYS A 277 -9.42 -23.29 5.54
C LYS A 277 -8.76 -21.99 5.99
N LEU A 278 -8.69 -20.99 5.16
CA LEU A 278 -8.29 -19.64 5.57
C LEU A 278 -9.31 -19.04 6.54
N GLU A 279 -10.59 -19.24 6.29
CA GLU A 279 -11.64 -18.81 7.24
C GLU A 279 -11.52 -19.53 8.59
N GLU A 280 -11.33 -20.85 8.59
CA GLU A 280 -11.05 -21.61 9.81
C GLU A 280 -9.80 -21.09 10.54
N ALA A 281 -8.73 -20.80 9.80
CA ALA A 281 -7.49 -20.24 10.35
C ALA A 281 -7.70 -18.85 10.98
N PHE A 282 -8.51 -17.99 10.38
CA PHE A 282 -8.85 -16.70 10.97
C PHE A 282 -9.70 -16.80 12.24
N ARG A 283 -10.41 -17.92 12.46
CA ARG A 283 -11.10 -18.22 13.73
C ARG A 283 -10.14 -18.67 14.84
N SER A 284 -8.99 -19.22 14.48
CA SER A 284 -8.05 -19.78 15.42
C SER A 284 -7.34 -18.70 16.24
N SER A 285 -7.38 -18.80 17.56
CA SER A 285 -6.67 -17.90 18.48
C SER A 285 -5.15 -18.00 18.33
N HIS A 286 -4.63 -19.16 17.94
CA HIS A 286 -3.18 -19.36 17.71
C HIS A 286 -2.64 -18.60 16.52
N LEU A 287 -3.51 -18.14 15.60
CA LEU A 287 -3.15 -17.40 14.40
C LEU A 287 -3.56 -15.92 14.46
N ASN A 288 -3.82 -15.39 15.64
CA ASN A 288 -4.22 -13.98 15.83
C ASN A 288 -3.16 -12.97 15.38
N PHE A 289 -1.90 -13.37 15.31
CA PHE A 289 -0.81 -12.54 14.80
C PHE A 289 -0.89 -12.30 13.29
N ILE A 290 -1.58 -13.17 12.53
CA ILE A 290 -1.79 -13.01 11.09
C ILE A 290 -2.82 -11.91 10.84
N LYS A 291 -2.37 -10.81 10.24
CA LYS A 291 -3.22 -9.67 9.80
C LYS A 291 -3.81 -9.88 8.42
N GLY A 292 -3.10 -10.60 7.56
CA GLY A 292 -3.59 -10.89 6.22
C GLY A 292 -2.83 -11.99 5.49
N VAL A 293 -3.45 -12.48 4.41
CA VAL A 293 -2.89 -13.50 3.53
C VAL A 293 -3.00 -13.01 2.10
N ILE A 294 -1.87 -12.96 1.41
CA ILE A 294 -1.75 -12.69 -0.02
C ILE A 294 -1.72 -14.05 -0.70
N VAL A 295 -2.78 -14.42 -1.40
CA VAL A 295 -2.85 -15.71 -2.10
C VAL A 295 -2.29 -15.54 -3.51
N LEU A 296 -1.29 -16.36 -3.84
CA LEU A 296 -0.69 -16.43 -5.16
C LEU A 296 -0.95 -17.79 -5.80
N GLU A 297 -1.04 -17.80 -7.11
CA GLU A 297 -1.08 -19.00 -7.93
C GLU A 297 -0.21 -18.78 -9.16
N ASN A 298 0.82 -19.60 -9.33
CA ASN A 298 1.80 -19.48 -10.42
C ASN A 298 2.40 -18.05 -10.51
N ASP A 299 2.86 -17.54 -9.39
CA ASP A 299 3.44 -16.20 -9.26
C ASP A 299 2.50 -15.04 -9.69
N GLU A 300 1.20 -15.25 -9.59
CA GLU A 300 0.20 -14.19 -9.74
C GLU A 300 -0.63 -14.03 -8.46
N VAL A 301 -0.78 -12.81 -7.97
CA VAL A 301 -1.66 -12.52 -6.82
C VAL A 301 -3.11 -12.60 -7.28
N ILE A 302 -3.82 -13.61 -6.78
CA ILE A 302 -5.22 -13.88 -7.11
C ILE A 302 -6.20 -13.36 -6.06
N ASN A 303 -5.74 -13.20 -4.80
CA ASN A 303 -6.58 -12.63 -3.75
C ASN A 303 -5.76 -12.05 -2.59
N ILE A 304 -6.35 -11.17 -1.80
CA ILE A 304 -5.76 -10.66 -0.55
C ILE A 304 -6.85 -10.64 0.50
N PHE A 305 -6.68 -11.45 1.53
CA PHE A 305 -7.56 -11.50 2.67
C PHE A 305 -6.95 -10.75 3.85
N GLU A 306 -7.70 -9.83 4.44
CA GLU A 306 -7.31 -9.16 5.67
C GLU A 306 -8.28 -9.52 6.80
N ARG A 307 -7.73 -9.82 7.96
CA ARG A 307 -8.51 -10.05 9.19
C ARG A 307 -9.34 -8.81 9.54
N VAL A 308 -10.54 -9.03 9.99
CA VAL A 308 -11.53 -8.01 10.37
C VAL A 308 -11.30 -7.47 11.78
#